data_3a2907049e95e9af51f99f8cc1c1f058
#
_entry.id   3a2907049e95e9af51f99f8cc1c1f058
#
_cell.length_a   1.000
_cell.length_b   1.000
_cell.length_c   1.000
_cell.angle_alpha   90.00
_cell.angle_beta   90.00
_cell.angle_gamma   90.00
#
_symmetry.space_group_name_H-M   'P 1'
#
loop_
_entity.id
_entity.type
_entity.pdbx_description
1 polymer ?
#
loop_
_entity_poly.entity_id
_entity_poly.type
_entity_poly.pdbx_seq_one_letter_code
_entity_poly.pdbx_strand_id
1 'polypeptide(L)' 'MGRLELYGTRWCPYTAELREALEWRGATFVEYDVEADPAARERLLQLTGGVRTVPVLVEDGRVVEIGWQGRGCTI' A
#
# COMPACT_ATOMS: atom_id res chain seq x y z
N MET A 1 18.24 -6.08 -3.15
CA MET A 1 17.09 -5.42 -3.78
C MET A 1 15.83 -5.75 -3.01
N GLY A 2 15.08 -4.72 -2.67
CA GLY A 2 13.91 -4.88 -1.86
C GLY A 2 12.70 -5.37 -2.63
N ARG A 3 11.85 -6.16 -1.99
CA ARG A 3 10.55 -6.53 -2.51
C ARG A 3 9.55 -5.47 -2.09
N LEU A 4 8.97 -4.78 -3.06
CA LEU A 4 7.98 -3.75 -2.80
C LEU A 4 6.57 -4.33 -2.90
N GLU A 5 5.74 -3.97 -1.92
CA GLU A 5 4.33 -4.33 -1.90
C GLU A 5 3.52 -3.07 -1.64
N LEU A 6 2.49 -2.85 -2.46
CA LEU A 6 1.58 -1.74 -2.33
C LEU A 6 0.23 -2.27 -1.86
N TYR A 7 -0.19 -1.86 -0.67
CA TYR A 7 -1.51 -2.20 -0.14
C TYR A 7 -2.42 -1.01 -0.33
N GLY A 8 -3.55 -1.21 -1.00
CA GLY A 8 -4.45 -0.11 -1.26
C GLY A 8 -5.84 -0.57 -1.65
N THR A 9 -6.63 0.34 -2.18
CA THR A 9 -7.98 0.05 -2.66
C THR A 9 -8.14 0.64 -4.05
N ARG A 10 -9.10 0.10 -4.80
CA ARG A 10 -9.33 0.52 -6.19
C ARG A 10 -9.91 1.93 -6.27
N TRP A 11 -10.64 2.35 -5.25
CA TRP A 11 -11.32 3.64 -5.24
C TRP A 11 -10.52 4.77 -4.64
N CYS A 12 -9.42 4.48 -3.96
CA CYS A 12 -8.63 5.51 -3.30
C CYS A 12 -7.72 6.22 -4.31
N PRO A 13 -7.89 7.53 -4.53
CA PRO A 13 -7.07 8.26 -5.49
C PRO A 13 -5.60 8.31 -5.08
N TYR A 14 -5.30 8.26 -3.79
CA TYR A 14 -3.92 8.28 -3.32
C TYR A 14 -3.22 6.96 -3.57
N THR A 15 -3.95 5.84 -3.57
CA THR A 15 -3.42 4.56 -4.00
C THR A 15 -3.02 4.64 -5.47
N ALA A 16 -3.87 5.23 -6.30
CA ALA A 16 -3.57 5.40 -7.72
C ALA A 16 -2.35 6.28 -7.94
N GLU A 17 -2.23 7.37 -7.17
CA GLU A 17 -1.07 8.27 -7.29
C GLU A 17 0.23 7.56 -6.93
N LEU A 18 0.23 6.79 -5.84
CA LEU A 18 1.43 6.05 -5.45
C LEU A 18 1.78 4.99 -6.48
N ARG A 19 0.78 4.27 -7.01
CA ARG A 19 1.01 3.30 -8.07
C ARG A 19 1.69 3.95 -9.26
N GLU A 20 1.18 5.09 -9.70
CA GLU A 20 1.75 5.80 -10.84
C GLU A 20 3.18 6.26 -10.56
N ALA A 21 3.44 6.75 -9.35
CA ALA A 21 4.79 7.18 -8.97
C ALA A 21 5.77 6.01 -9.00
N LEU A 22 5.35 4.83 -8.54
CA LEU A 22 6.19 3.64 -8.58
C LEU A 22 6.46 3.21 -10.02
N GLU A 23 5.44 3.25 -10.87
CA GLU A 23 5.57 2.92 -12.28
C GLU A 23 6.52 3.89 -12.99
N TRP A 24 6.42 5.16 -12.70
CA TRP A 24 7.31 6.19 -13.25
C TRP A 24 8.77 5.94 -12.91
N ARG A 25 9.04 5.45 -11.71
CA ARG A 25 10.41 5.14 -11.29
C ARG A 25 10.92 3.81 -11.85
N GLY A 26 10.07 3.08 -12.57
CA GLY A 26 10.42 1.77 -13.06
C GLY A 26 10.53 0.72 -11.94
N ALA A 27 9.88 0.96 -10.81
CA ALA A 27 9.92 0.03 -9.69
C ALA A 27 9.11 -1.21 -9.99
N THR A 28 9.60 -2.37 -9.56
CA THR A 28 8.84 -3.61 -9.60
C THR A 28 8.16 -3.79 -8.25
N PHE A 29 6.85 -3.99 -8.25
CA PHE A 29 6.09 -4.14 -7.02
C PHE A 29 4.89 -5.04 -7.24
N VAL A 30 4.38 -5.59 -6.13
CA VAL A 30 3.14 -6.35 -6.12
C VAL A 30 2.07 -5.46 -5.46
N GLU A 31 0.91 -5.37 -6.07
CA GLU A 31 -0.19 -4.57 -5.54
C GLU A 31 -1.28 -5.47 -5.01
N TYR A 32 -1.79 -5.13 -3.82
CA TYR A 32 -2.89 -5.84 -3.18
C TYR A 32 -4.07 -4.90 -2.98
N ASP A 33 -5.25 -5.35 -3.37
CA ASP A 33 -6.51 -4.66 -3.08
C ASP A 33 -7.06 -5.24 -1.78
N VAL A 34 -6.93 -4.49 -0.69
CA VAL A 34 -7.27 -4.98 0.63
C VAL A 34 -8.78 -5.13 0.86
N GLU A 35 -9.59 -4.58 -0.05
CA GLU A 35 -11.04 -4.82 0.02
C GLU A 35 -11.41 -6.13 -0.65
N ALA A 36 -10.71 -6.51 -1.71
CA ALA A 36 -10.98 -7.73 -2.45
C ALA A 36 -10.23 -8.93 -1.86
N ASP A 37 -9.17 -8.71 -1.12
CA ASP A 37 -8.30 -9.76 -0.60
C ASP A 37 -8.22 -9.69 0.93
N PRO A 38 -9.04 -10.48 1.65
CA PRO A 38 -9.05 -10.45 3.12
C PRO A 38 -7.71 -10.83 3.75
N ALA A 39 -6.95 -11.72 3.12
CA ALA A 39 -5.64 -12.10 3.64
C ALA A 39 -4.66 -10.94 3.56
N ALA A 40 -4.69 -10.18 2.46
CA ALA A 40 -3.85 -9.00 2.32
C ALA A 40 -4.25 -7.93 3.34
N ARG A 41 -5.54 -7.76 3.58
CA ARG A 41 -6.03 -6.82 4.58
C ARG A 41 -5.51 -7.19 5.97
N GLU A 42 -5.56 -8.46 6.32
CA GLU A 42 -5.06 -8.93 7.61
C GLU A 42 -3.57 -8.65 7.76
N ARG A 43 -2.79 -8.95 6.71
CA ARG A 43 -1.36 -8.65 6.72
C ARG A 43 -1.09 -7.16 6.92
N LEU A 44 -1.86 -6.32 6.24
CA LEU A 44 -1.72 -4.86 6.36
C LEU A 44 -1.93 -4.41 7.80
N LEU A 45 -2.99 -4.91 8.43
CA LEU A 45 -3.29 -4.54 9.81
C LEU A 45 -2.20 -5.02 10.77
N GLN A 46 -1.65 -6.20 10.54
CA GLN A 46 -0.55 -6.71 11.35
C GLN A 46 0.72 -5.90 11.15
N LEU A 47 1.04 -5.56 9.92
CA LEU A 47 2.25 -4.80 9.60
C LEU A 47 2.21 -3.39 10.18
N THR A 48 1.04 -2.78 10.22
CA THR A 48 0.90 -1.39 10.66
C THR A 48 0.48 -1.25 12.11
N GLY A 49 0.22 -2.35 12.80
CA GLY A 49 -0.27 -2.30 14.16
C GLY A 49 -1.73 -1.84 14.26
N GLY A 50 -2.54 -2.10 13.23
CA GLY A 50 -3.96 -1.77 13.23
C GLY A 50 -4.32 -0.48 12.54
N VAL A 51 -3.38 0.16 11.84
CA VAL A 51 -3.66 1.40 11.09
C VAL A 51 -4.48 1.06 9.85
N ARG A 52 -5.60 1.76 9.67
CA ARG A 52 -6.57 1.49 8.61
C ARG A 52 -6.46 2.50 7.46
N THR A 53 -5.29 3.04 7.26
CA THR A 53 -5.04 4.02 6.18
C THR A 53 -4.40 3.31 5.00
N VAL A 54 -4.87 3.61 3.81
CA VAL A 54 -4.26 3.19 2.55
C VAL A 54 -3.95 4.42 1.71
N PRO A 55 -2.98 4.39 0.80
CA PRO A 55 -2.10 3.26 0.50
C PRO A 55 -1.01 3.09 1.57
N VAL A 56 -0.44 1.89 1.63
CA VAL A 56 0.72 1.61 2.46
C VAL A 56 1.77 0.94 1.58
N LEU A 57 2.98 1.45 1.64
CA LEU A 57 4.11 0.89 0.91
C LEU A 57 4.96 0.08 1.88
N VAL A 58 5.24 -1.15 1.50
CA VAL A 58 6.01 -2.09 2.30
C VAL A 58 7.21 -2.55 1.49
N GLU A 59 8.38 -2.56 2.10
CA GLU A 59 9.59 -3.07 1.48
C GLU A 59 10.21 -4.13 2.39
N ASP A 60 10.36 -5.35 1.85
CA ASP A 60 10.95 -6.48 2.58
C ASP A 60 10.29 -6.72 3.93
N GLY A 61 8.94 -6.61 3.97
CA GLY A 61 8.20 -6.84 5.19
C GLY A 61 8.18 -5.68 6.16
N ARG A 62 8.73 -4.53 5.78
CA ARG A 62 8.74 -3.34 6.63
C ARG A 62 7.89 -2.24 6.03
N VAL A 63 7.09 -1.60 6.85
CA VAL A 63 6.31 -0.43 6.42
C VAL A 63 7.26 0.73 6.15
N VAL A 64 7.26 1.20 4.91
CA VAL A 64 8.11 2.32 4.47
C VAL A 64 7.33 3.62 4.53
N GLU A 65 6.05 3.57 4.16
CA GLU A 65 5.22 4.77 4.13
C GLU A 65 3.77 4.40 4.34
N ILE A 66 3.07 5.19 5.16
CA ILE A 66 1.63 5.06 5.35
C ILE A 66 0.99 6.30 4.76
N GLY A 67 0.11 6.11 3.77
CA GLY A 67 -0.47 7.19 3.00
C GLY A 67 0.44 7.61 1.86
N TRP A 68 0.07 8.69 1.20
CA TRP A 68 0.81 9.27 0.09
C TRP A 68 0.82 10.77 0.25
N GLN A 69 2.03 11.35 0.44
CA GLN A 69 2.21 12.79 0.65
C GLN A 69 1.33 13.33 1.78
N GLY A 70 1.24 12.57 2.88
CA GLY A 70 0.47 12.95 4.05
C GLY A 70 -1.03 12.74 3.92
N ARG A 71 -1.48 12.05 2.86
CA ARG A 71 -2.91 11.82 2.60
C ARG A 71 -3.18 10.33 2.42
N GLY A 72 -4.42 9.95 2.65
CA GLY A 72 -4.84 8.57 2.46
C GLY A 72 -6.33 8.40 2.64
N CYS A 73 -6.77 7.17 2.44
CA CYS A 73 -8.17 6.79 2.63
C CYS A 73 -8.25 5.82 3.79
N THR A 74 -9.40 5.81 4.47
CA THR A 74 -9.63 4.88 5.59
C THR A 74 -10.41 3.67 5.09
N ILE A 75 -9.96 2.51 5.46
CA ILE A 75 -10.66 1.25 5.16
C ILE A 75 -11.47 0.75 6.34
#